data_0865cfce3c5772ac29099f4e710dc4af
#
_entry.id   0865cfce3c5772ac29099f4e710dc4af
#
_cell.length_a   1.000
_cell.length_b   1.000
_cell.length_c   1.000
_cell.angle_alpha   90.00
_cell.angle_beta   90.00
_cell.angle_gamma   90.00
#
_symmetry.space_group_name_H-M   'P 1'
#
loop_
_entity.id
_entity.type
_entity.pdbx_description
1 polymer ?
#
loop_
_entity_poly.entity_id
_entity_poly.type
_entity_poly.pdbx_seq_one_letter_code
_entity_poly.pdbx_strand_id
1 'polypeptide(L)'
;GAFILMGFSTVGELWLLLEGAAYLGFIDSGLAAAVRIPLLVIGFVLAMGSAVYTAFLFGQAEGRDLWQSSLLPAHLVIQALMVGSGVLLAVGLFVPLGATLFTALLWIFGVALVVDLFVTLLGEFGMPHASEVAARAAHDISHGKYKNHFWAGAIGLGHILPLLLVIAAAFSAGAAPLLLAAAAVLTV
;
A
#
# COMPACT_ATOMS: atom_id res chain seq x y z
N GLY A 1 -9.66 5.11 17.94
CA GLY A 1 -9.23 5.42 16.58
C GLY A 1 -8.35 6.63 16.49
N ALA A 2 -8.84 7.82 16.84
CA ALA A 2 -8.06 9.06 16.73
C ALA A 2 -6.68 8.98 17.42
N PHE A 3 -6.60 8.34 18.57
CA PHE A 3 -5.32 8.15 19.29
C PHE A 3 -4.29 7.33 18.51
N ILE A 4 -4.71 6.37 17.67
CA ILE A 4 -3.79 5.60 16.82
C ILE A 4 -3.19 6.50 15.75
N LEU A 5 -4.02 7.32 15.08
CA LEU A 5 -3.57 8.27 14.07
C LEU A 5 -2.64 9.33 14.67
N MET A 6 -3.02 9.91 15.81
CA MET A 6 -2.17 10.87 16.52
C MET A 6 -0.84 10.25 16.94
N GLY A 7 -0.87 9.04 17.50
CA GLY A 7 0.34 8.32 17.88
C GLY A 7 1.25 8.03 16.68
N PHE A 8 0.68 7.61 15.55
CA PHE A 8 1.43 7.38 14.32
C PHE A 8 2.11 8.66 13.81
N SER A 9 1.36 9.78 13.72
CA SER A 9 1.92 11.08 13.33
C SER A 9 3.02 11.52 14.27
N THR A 10 2.78 11.45 15.58
CA THR A 10 3.77 11.87 16.60
C THR A 10 5.07 11.06 16.52
N VAL A 11 4.97 9.73 16.36
CA VAL A 11 6.15 8.85 16.21
C VAL A 11 6.90 9.16 14.92
N GLY A 12 6.18 9.37 13.81
CA GLY A 12 6.78 9.73 12.53
C GLY A 12 7.50 11.10 12.57
N GLU A 13 6.86 12.10 13.16
CA GLU A 13 7.44 13.43 13.36
C GLU A 13 8.67 13.37 14.26
N LEU A 14 8.61 12.66 15.38
CA LEU A 14 9.73 12.50 16.30
C LEU A 14 10.92 11.82 15.61
N TRP A 15 10.67 10.74 14.86
CA TRP A 15 11.71 10.06 14.09
C TRP A 15 12.34 11.00 13.04
N LEU A 16 11.54 11.72 12.27
CA LEU A 16 12.02 12.67 11.26
C LEU A 16 12.85 13.79 11.88
N LEU A 17 12.39 14.35 13.00
CA LEU A 17 13.12 15.42 13.72
C LEU A 17 14.46 14.92 14.26
N LEU A 18 14.52 13.74 14.85
CA LEU A 18 15.75 13.17 15.38
C LEU A 18 16.77 12.86 14.28
N GLU A 19 16.34 12.19 13.19
CA GLU A 19 17.23 11.89 12.07
C GLU A 19 17.66 13.18 11.35
N GLY A 20 16.76 14.14 11.16
CA GLY A 20 17.06 15.43 10.57
C GLY A 20 18.04 16.25 11.43
N ALA A 21 17.84 16.29 12.74
CA ALA A 21 18.75 16.97 13.67
C ALA A 21 20.15 16.32 13.71
N ALA A 22 20.21 14.99 13.63
CA ALA A 22 21.47 14.26 13.53
C ALA A 22 22.20 14.54 12.19
N TYR A 23 21.45 14.55 11.10
CA TYR A 23 21.98 14.86 9.76
C TYR A 23 22.55 16.29 9.68
N LEU A 24 21.88 17.26 10.33
CA LEU A 24 22.32 18.66 10.39
C LEU A 24 23.40 18.91 11.46
N GLY A 25 23.79 17.90 12.24
CA GLY A 25 24.82 18.02 13.27
C GLY A 25 24.36 18.68 14.57
N PHE A 26 23.05 18.84 14.79
CA PHE A 26 22.52 19.42 16.04
C PHE A 26 22.54 18.45 17.21
N ILE A 27 22.50 17.15 16.95
CA ILE A 27 22.57 16.11 17.97
C ILE A 27 23.57 15.02 17.55
N ASP A 28 24.00 14.23 18.52
CA ASP A 28 24.88 13.08 18.26
C ASP A 28 24.15 11.99 17.46
N SER A 29 24.77 11.49 16.40
CA SER A 29 24.22 10.43 15.54
C SER A 29 24.00 9.13 16.27
N GLY A 30 24.75 8.85 17.35
CA GLY A 30 24.59 7.69 18.21
C GLY A 30 23.27 7.72 18.98
N LEU A 31 22.81 8.90 19.40
CA LEU A 31 21.49 9.07 20.03
C LEU A 31 20.36 8.73 19.04
N ALA A 32 20.41 9.29 17.83
CA ALA A 32 19.43 8.98 16.79
C ALA A 32 19.41 7.47 16.45
N ALA A 33 20.58 6.85 16.33
CA ALA A 33 20.72 5.43 16.07
C ALA A 33 20.15 4.55 17.21
N ALA A 34 20.36 4.95 18.47
CA ALA A 34 19.86 4.19 19.63
C ALA A 34 18.33 4.13 19.70
N VAL A 35 17.64 5.22 19.33
CA VAL A 35 16.16 5.28 19.37
C VAL A 35 15.48 4.85 18.07
N ARG A 36 16.22 4.70 17.00
CA ARG A 36 15.71 4.37 15.66
C ARG A 36 14.85 3.11 15.66
N ILE A 37 15.38 1.99 16.15
CA ILE A 37 14.67 0.71 16.13
C ILE A 37 13.39 0.74 16.97
N PRO A 38 13.39 1.21 18.24
CA PRO A 38 12.18 1.39 19.01
C PRO A 38 11.11 2.23 18.29
N LEU A 39 11.49 3.37 17.70
CA LEU A 39 10.55 4.24 16.98
C LEU A 39 9.99 3.56 15.73
N LEU A 40 10.80 2.85 14.96
CA LEU A 40 10.34 2.11 13.79
C LEU A 40 9.38 0.99 14.16
N VAL A 41 9.64 0.23 15.23
CA VAL A 41 8.75 -0.84 15.70
C VAL A 41 7.41 -0.27 16.16
N ILE A 42 7.41 0.77 16.98
CA ILE A 42 6.18 1.43 17.44
C ILE A 42 5.45 2.06 16.24
N GLY A 43 6.17 2.75 15.36
CA GLY A 43 5.64 3.35 14.15
C GLY A 43 4.97 2.33 13.22
N PHE A 44 5.59 1.16 13.03
CA PHE A 44 5.01 0.07 12.25
C PHE A 44 3.69 -0.44 12.84
N VAL A 45 3.63 -0.70 14.15
CA VAL A 45 2.40 -1.15 14.82
C VAL A 45 1.30 -0.10 14.68
N LEU A 46 1.62 1.19 14.87
CA LEU A 46 0.66 2.28 14.73
C LEU A 46 0.22 2.48 13.27
N ALA A 47 1.11 2.31 12.29
CA ALA A 47 0.78 2.37 10.87
C ALA A 47 -0.23 1.26 10.49
N MET A 48 0.03 0.02 10.93
CA MET A 48 -0.89 -1.10 10.74
C MET A 48 -2.25 -0.83 11.40
N GLY A 49 -2.22 -0.32 12.64
CA GLY A 49 -3.43 0.09 13.35
C GLY A 49 -4.21 1.19 12.63
N SER A 50 -3.52 2.14 11.99
CA SER A 50 -4.13 3.22 11.21
C SER A 50 -4.84 2.71 9.95
N ALA A 51 -4.21 1.78 9.22
CA ALA A 51 -4.81 1.16 8.04
C ALA A 51 -6.07 0.37 8.40
N VAL A 52 -6.00 -0.48 9.44
CA VAL A 52 -7.14 -1.26 9.92
C VAL A 52 -8.26 -0.36 10.46
N TYR A 53 -7.91 0.69 11.22
CA TYR A 53 -8.89 1.65 11.73
C TYR A 53 -9.68 2.34 10.62
N THR A 54 -9.03 2.69 9.52
CA THR A 54 -9.70 3.30 8.37
C THR A 54 -10.77 2.38 7.78
N ALA A 55 -10.53 1.08 7.73
CA ALA A 55 -11.54 0.10 7.31
C ALA A 55 -12.76 0.08 8.21
N PHE A 56 -12.56 0.11 9.54
CA PHE A 56 -13.68 0.19 10.48
C PHE A 56 -14.46 1.50 10.37
N LEU A 57 -13.78 2.61 10.08
CA LEU A 57 -14.44 3.89 9.84
C LEU A 57 -15.32 3.84 8.59
N PHE A 58 -14.85 3.23 7.51
CA PHE A 58 -15.64 3.04 6.29
C PHE A 58 -16.82 2.09 6.50
N GLY A 59 -16.63 1.02 7.28
CA GLY A 59 -17.69 0.08 7.61
C GLY A 59 -18.85 0.68 8.45
N GLN A 60 -18.62 1.84 9.08
CA GLN A 60 -19.65 2.58 9.82
C GLN A 60 -20.43 3.57 8.96
N ALA A 61 -20.08 3.76 7.70
CA ALA A 61 -20.74 4.70 6.81
C ALA A 61 -22.11 4.17 6.37
N GLU A 62 -23.18 4.69 6.98
CA GLU A 62 -24.56 4.33 6.63
C GLU A 62 -24.86 4.62 5.16
N GLY A 63 -25.56 3.70 4.49
CA GLY A 63 -25.93 3.82 3.09
C GLY A 63 -24.79 3.59 2.09
N ARG A 64 -23.63 3.10 2.57
CA ARG A 64 -22.48 2.75 1.73
C ARG A 64 -22.12 1.27 1.90
N ASP A 65 -23.05 0.41 1.58
CA ASP A 65 -23.00 -1.03 1.82
C ASP A 65 -21.79 -1.73 1.18
N LEU A 66 -21.31 -1.23 0.04
CA LEU A 66 -20.08 -1.72 -0.60
C LEU A 66 -18.83 -1.58 0.29
N TRP A 67 -18.80 -0.59 1.19
CA TRP A 67 -17.70 -0.37 2.12
C TRP A 67 -17.75 -1.28 3.35
N GLN A 68 -18.83 -2.03 3.53
CA GLN A 68 -19.03 -2.95 4.66
C GLN A 68 -18.49 -4.36 4.37
N SER A 69 -17.53 -4.47 3.46
CA SER A 69 -16.87 -5.74 3.17
C SER A 69 -16.01 -6.19 4.34
N SER A 70 -16.13 -7.46 4.72
CA SER A 70 -15.28 -8.08 5.74
C SER A 70 -13.80 -8.18 5.33
N LEU A 71 -13.51 -8.08 4.03
CA LEU A 71 -12.14 -8.07 3.49
C LEU A 71 -11.49 -6.68 3.54
N LEU A 72 -12.26 -5.61 3.77
CA LEU A 72 -11.74 -4.24 3.70
C LEU A 72 -10.54 -3.98 4.61
N PRO A 73 -10.48 -4.47 5.87
CA PRO A 73 -9.29 -4.29 6.72
C PRO A 73 -8.03 -4.92 6.12
N ALA A 74 -8.14 -6.15 5.61
CA ALA A 74 -7.02 -6.84 4.97
C ALA A 74 -6.60 -6.13 3.68
N HIS A 75 -7.57 -5.72 2.86
CA HIS A 75 -7.34 -4.99 1.61
C HIS A 75 -6.57 -3.69 1.85
N LEU A 76 -6.98 -2.87 2.82
CA LEU A 76 -6.29 -1.60 3.12
C LEU A 76 -4.86 -1.80 3.64
N VAL A 77 -4.60 -2.87 4.41
CA VAL A 77 -3.24 -3.21 4.82
C VAL A 77 -2.37 -3.60 3.62
N ILE A 78 -2.90 -4.44 2.73
CA ILE A 78 -2.20 -4.88 1.52
C ILE A 78 -1.91 -3.68 0.61
N GLN A 79 -2.89 -2.81 0.41
CA GLN A 79 -2.72 -1.57 -0.36
C GLN A 79 -1.69 -0.63 0.26
N ALA A 80 -1.65 -0.49 1.58
CA ALA A 80 -0.63 0.31 2.26
C ALA A 80 0.79 -0.22 2.00
N LEU A 81 0.98 -1.55 2.02
CA LEU A 81 2.26 -2.19 1.68
C LEU A 81 2.60 -2.02 0.20
N MET A 82 1.63 -2.21 -0.69
CA MET A 82 1.79 -2.07 -2.14
C MET A 82 2.17 -0.64 -2.52
N VAL A 83 1.37 0.35 -2.12
CA VAL A 83 1.62 1.75 -2.44
C VAL A 83 2.90 2.25 -1.78
N GLY A 84 3.12 1.92 -0.50
CA GLY A 84 4.32 2.32 0.23
C GLY A 84 5.61 1.79 -0.40
N SER A 85 5.66 0.49 -0.72
CA SER A 85 6.82 -0.09 -1.41
C SER A 85 6.99 0.44 -2.84
N GLY A 86 5.88 0.65 -3.56
CA GLY A 86 5.89 1.23 -4.91
C GLY A 86 6.45 2.66 -4.92
N VAL A 87 6.01 3.52 -3.99
CA VAL A 87 6.55 4.89 -3.84
C VAL A 87 8.04 4.87 -3.56
N LEU A 88 8.52 4.00 -2.65
CA LEU A 88 9.95 3.89 -2.37
C LEU A 88 10.75 3.38 -3.57
N LEU A 89 10.22 2.44 -4.35
CA LEU A 89 10.84 2.00 -5.60
C LEU A 89 10.89 3.14 -6.63
N ALA A 90 9.86 3.98 -6.72
CA ALA A 90 9.86 5.17 -7.58
C ALA A 90 10.89 6.22 -7.12
N VAL A 91 11.04 6.43 -5.80
CA VAL A 91 12.10 7.28 -5.23
C VAL A 91 13.48 6.76 -5.60
N GLY A 92 13.64 5.45 -5.76
CA GLY A 92 14.86 4.80 -6.22
C GLY A 92 15.37 5.25 -7.60
N LEU A 93 14.53 5.95 -8.41
CA LEU A 93 14.98 6.62 -9.64
C LEU A 93 15.88 7.83 -9.36
N PHE A 94 15.71 8.47 -8.22
CA PHE A 94 16.38 9.73 -7.88
C PHE A 94 17.45 9.54 -6.79
N VAL A 95 17.26 8.55 -5.92
CA VAL A 95 18.13 8.27 -4.79
C VAL A 95 18.56 6.81 -4.85
N PRO A 96 19.86 6.50 -4.89
CA PRO A 96 20.34 5.12 -4.92
C PRO A 96 19.87 4.33 -3.69
N LEU A 97 19.10 3.29 -3.94
CA LEU A 97 18.70 2.35 -2.89
C LEU A 97 19.78 1.29 -2.71
N GLY A 98 20.11 0.96 -1.46
CA GLY A 98 20.99 -0.18 -1.19
C GLY A 98 20.36 -1.50 -1.69
N ALA A 99 21.18 -2.44 -2.15
CA ALA A 99 20.71 -3.69 -2.77
C ALA A 99 19.71 -4.48 -1.89
N THR A 100 19.95 -4.53 -0.60
CA THR A 100 19.07 -5.23 0.36
C THR A 100 17.70 -4.57 0.43
N LEU A 101 17.66 -3.22 0.52
CA LEU A 101 16.39 -2.48 0.57
C LEU A 101 15.65 -2.62 -0.76
N PHE A 102 16.33 -2.45 -1.88
CA PHE A 102 15.73 -2.61 -3.21
C PHE A 102 15.10 -4.00 -3.38
N THR A 103 15.81 -5.06 -3.01
CA THR A 103 15.29 -6.43 -3.10
C THR A 103 14.09 -6.63 -2.19
N ALA A 104 14.13 -6.12 -0.95
CA ALA A 104 13.00 -6.21 -0.03
C ALA A 104 11.75 -5.49 -0.58
N LEU A 105 11.91 -4.26 -1.09
CA LEU A 105 10.82 -3.48 -1.67
C LEU A 105 10.23 -4.17 -2.91
N LEU A 106 11.07 -4.75 -3.76
CA LEU A 106 10.63 -5.50 -4.94
C LEU A 106 9.74 -6.68 -4.55
N TRP A 107 10.15 -7.46 -3.54
CA TRP A 107 9.37 -8.59 -3.05
C TRP A 107 8.07 -8.14 -2.38
N ILE A 108 8.12 -7.11 -1.53
CA ILE A 108 6.92 -6.57 -0.86
C ILE A 108 5.93 -6.08 -1.92
N PHE A 109 6.38 -5.29 -2.89
CA PHE A 109 5.54 -4.75 -3.95
C PHE A 109 4.91 -5.84 -4.82
N GLY A 110 5.73 -6.79 -5.30
CA GLY A 110 5.26 -7.87 -6.17
C GLY A 110 4.28 -8.81 -5.45
N VAL A 111 4.58 -9.20 -4.21
CA VAL A 111 3.67 -10.04 -3.41
C VAL A 111 2.39 -9.28 -3.08
N ALA A 112 2.48 -8.01 -2.67
CA ALA A 112 1.31 -7.20 -2.38
C ALA A 112 0.40 -7.05 -3.60
N LEU A 113 0.93 -6.83 -4.81
CA LEU A 113 0.16 -6.79 -6.06
C LEU A 113 -0.63 -8.09 -6.31
N VAL A 114 0.02 -9.24 -6.13
CA VAL A 114 -0.65 -10.55 -6.32
C VAL A 114 -1.74 -10.75 -5.29
N VAL A 115 -1.46 -10.42 -4.03
CA VAL A 115 -2.43 -10.60 -2.93
C VAL A 115 -3.58 -9.61 -3.07
N ASP A 116 -3.32 -8.36 -3.49
CA ASP A 116 -4.36 -7.35 -3.72
C ASP A 116 -5.30 -7.75 -4.86
N LEU A 117 -4.75 -8.24 -5.97
CA LEU A 117 -5.53 -8.81 -7.07
C LEU A 117 -6.41 -9.98 -6.59
N PHE A 118 -5.83 -10.89 -5.80
CA PHE A 118 -6.58 -12.02 -5.26
C PHE A 118 -7.72 -11.56 -4.34
N VAL A 119 -7.45 -10.63 -3.41
CA VAL A 119 -8.45 -10.09 -2.48
C VAL A 119 -9.55 -9.33 -3.22
N THR A 120 -9.19 -8.57 -4.26
CA THR A 120 -10.15 -7.87 -5.14
C THR A 120 -11.09 -8.85 -5.83
N LEU A 121 -10.54 -9.90 -6.47
CA LEU A 121 -11.36 -10.92 -7.14
C LEU A 121 -12.16 -11.76 -6.16
N LEU A 122 -11.59 -12.10 -5.00
CA LEU A 122 -12.30 -12.83 -3.94
C LEU A 122 -13.47 -12.03 -3.39
N GLY A 123 -13.28 -10.73 -3.16
CA GLY A 123 -14.33 -9.82 -2.66
C GLY A 123 -15.46 -9.64 -3.67
N GLU A 124 -15.12 -9.55 -4.96
CA GLU A 124 -16.11 -9.32 -6.02
C GLU A 124 -16.89 -10.59 -6.37
N PHE A 125 -16.21 -11.77 -6.46
CA PHE A 125 -16.79 -12.99 -7.01
C PHE A 125 -16.87 -14.15 -6.02
N GLY A 126 -16.08 -14.15 -4.96
CA GLY A 126 -15.93 -15.29 -4.05
C GLY A 126 -16.68 -15.16 -2.74
N MET A 127 -17.15 -13.97 -2.37
CA MET A 127 -17.82 -13.72 -1.10
C MET A 127 -19.18 -13.06 -1.28
N PRO A 128 -20.15 -13.34 -0.38
CA PRO A 128 -21.43 -12.66 -0.42
C PRO A 128 -21.25 -11.17 -0.06
N HIS A 129 -21.94 -10.31 -0.78
CA HIS A 129 -21.98 -8.87 -0.48
C HIS A 129 -22.82 -8.59 0.77
N ALA A 130 -22.54 -7.47 1.44
CA ALA A 130 -23.19 -7.09 2.70
C ALA A 130 -24.72 -6.90 2.59
N SER A 131 -25.20 -6.55 1.39
CA SER A 131 -26.63 -6.37 1.10
C SER A 131 -26.93 -6.62 -0.37
N GLU A 132 -28.23 -6.72 -0.73
CA GLU A 132 -28.65 -6.77 -2.13
C GLU A 132 -28.26 -5.51 -2.91
N VAL A 133 -28.22 -4.34 -2.25
CA VAL A 133 -27.80 -3.07 -2.86
C VAL A 133 -26.33 -3.14 -3.21
N ALA A 134 -25.49 -3.64 -2.30
CA ALA A 134 -24.07 -3.87 -2.56
C ALA A 134 -23.86 -4.88 -3.69
N ALA A 135 -24.63 -5.99 -3.73
CA ALA A 135 -24.55 -6.98 -4.79
C ALA A 135 -24.89 -6.42 -6.17
N ARG A 136 -25.93 -5.56 -6.25
CA ARG A 136 -26.28 -4.87 -7.51
C ARG A 136 -25.19 -3.90 -7.95
N ALA A 137 -24.65 -3.12 -7.02
CA ALA A 137 -23.56 -2.18 -7.31
C ALA A 137 -22.29 -2.92 -7.79
N ALA A 138 -21.93 -4.02 -7.15
CA ALA A 138 -20.83 -4.89 -7.57
C ALA A 138 -21.06 -5.47 -8.98
N HIS A 139 -22.28 -5.94 -9.27
CA HIS A 139 -22.64 -6.39 -10.61
C HIS A 139 -22.52 -5.27 -11.66
N ASP A 140 -22.92 -4.03 -11.34
CA ASP A 140 -22.77 -2.89 -12.26
C ASP A 140 -21.30 -2.53 -12.50
N ILE A 141 -20.44 -2.75 -11.52
CA ILE A 141 -18.99 -2.55 -11.62
C ILE A 141 -18.37 -3.62 -12.51
N SER A 142 -18.65 -4.90 -12.27
CA SER A 142 -17.95 -6.01 -12.92
C SER A 142 -18.59 -6.45 -14.26
N HIS A 143 -19.91 -6.31 -14.42
CA HIS A 143 -20.65 -6.77 -15.59
C HIS A 143 -21.50 -5.69 -16.27
N GLY A 144 -21.84 -4.61 -15.54
CA GLY A 144 -22.74 -3.56 -16.01
C GLY A 144 -22.02 -2.35 -16.63
N LYS A 145 -22.47 -1.16 -16.24
CA LYS A 145 -22.04 0.13 -16.79
C LYS A 145 -20.54 0.37 -16.66
N TYR A 146 -19.91 -0.09 -15.59
CA TYR A 146 -18.52 0.20 -15.25
C TYR A 146 -17.55 -0.95 -15.58
N LYS A 147 -18.01 -2.02 -16.26
CA LYS A 147 -17.21 -3.22 -16.54
C LYS A 147 -15.87 -2.93 -17.21
N ASN A 148 -15.81 -1.97 -18.13
CA ASN A 148 -14.57 -1.64 -18.82
C ASN A 148 -13.56 -0.97 -17.87
N HIS A 149 -14.04 -0.12 -16.95
CA HIS A 149 -13.19 0.48 -15.92
C HIS A 149 -12.68 -0.58 -14.94
N PHE A 150 -13.50 -1.55 -14.60
CA PHE A 150 -13.08 -2.66 -13.74
C PHE A 150 -12.05 -3.55 -14.44
N TRP A 151 -12.40 -4.15 -15.61
CA TRP A 151 -11.52 -5.13 -16.25
C TRP A 151 -10.30 -4.51 -16.92
N ALA A 152 -10.45 -3.45 -17.70
CA ALA A 152 -9.31 -2.81 -18.36
C ALA A 152 -8.56 -1.86 -17.42
N GLY A 153 -9.27 -1.10 -16.57
CA GLY A 153 -8.68 -0.16 -15.62
C GLY A 153 -8.10 -0.89 -14.41
N ALA A 154 -8.95 -1.31 -13.47
CA ALA A 154 -8.48 -1.85 -12.21
C ALA A 154 -7.68 -3.16 -12.39
N ILE A 155 -8.20 -4.13 -13.14
CA ILE A 155 -7.53 -5.42 -13.30
C ILE A 155 -6.38 -5.33 -14.30
N GLY A 156 -6.63 -4.81 -15.51
CA GLY A 156 -5.63 -4.75 -16.59
C GLY A 156 -4.49 -3.79 -16.28
N LEU A 157 -4.80 -2.50 -16.13
CA LEU A 157 -3.79 -1.46 -15.93
C LEU A 157 -3.31 -1.37 -14.48
N GLY A 158 -4.19 -1.61 -13.49
CA GLY A 158 -3.84 -1.50 -12.08
C GLY A 158 -3.12 -2.72 -11.50
N HIS A 159 -3.27 -3.93 -12.09
CA HIS A 159 -2.63 -5.14 -11.55
C HIS A 159 -1.82 -5.92 -12.60
N ILE A 160 -2.44 -6.32 -13.73
CA ILE A 160 -1.76 -7.21 -14.68
C ILE A 160 -0.55 -6.52 -15.31
N LEU A 161 -0.70 -5.29 -15.80
CA LEU A 161 0.41 -4.56 -16.40
C LEU A 161 1.53 -4.27 -15.40
N PRO A 162 1.27 -3.79 -14.17
CA PRO A 162 2.30 -3.67 -13.13
C PRO A 162 3.02 -4.99 -12.82
N LEU A 163 2.31 -6.12 -12.72
CA LEU A 163 2.94 -7.42 -12.52
C LEU A 163 3.88 -7.80 -13.66
N LEU A 164 3.47 -7.54 -14.91
CA LEU A 164 4.33 -7.76 -16.08
C LEU A 164 5.57 -6.87 -16.06
N LEU A 165 5.43 -5.61 -15.62
CA LEU A 165 6.57 -4.69 -15.46
C LEU A 165 7.53 -5.13 -14.36
N VAL A 166 7.01 -5.64 -13.23
CA VAL A 166 7.82 -6.21 -12.14
C VAL A 166 8.60 -7.43 -12.64
N ILE A 167 7.95 -8.31 -13.37
CA ILE A 167 8.62 -9.49 -13.98
C ILE A 167 9.69 -9.03 -14.98
N ALA A 168 9.36 -8.11 -15.88
CA ALA A 168 10.31 -7.57 -16.85
C ALA A 168 11.52 -6.89 -16.16
N ALA A 169 11.30 -6.20 -15.05
CA ALA A 169 12.35 -5.59 -14.26
C ALA A 169 13.35 -6.62 -13.69
N ALA A 170 12.85 -7.81 -13.29
CA ALA A 170 13.72 -8.88 -12.79
C ALA A 170 14.70 -9.41 -13.84
N PHE A 171 14.37 -9.29 -15.12
CA PHE A 171 15.23 -9.73 -16.25
C PHE A 171 15.99 -8.58 -16.92
N SER A 172 15.79 -7.33 -16.52
CA SER A 172 16.30 -6.13 -17.19
C SER A 172 17.12 -5.25 -16.26
N ALA A 173 18.37 -5.66 -15.95
CA ALA A 173 19.20 -4.99 -14.97
C ALA A 173 19.34 -3.46 -15.17
N GLY A 174 19.41 -2.98 -16.41
CA GLY A 174 19.54 -1.56 -16.72
C GLY A 174 18.25 -0.74 -16.68
N ALA A 175 17.11 -1.38 -16.98
CA ALA A 175 15.80 -0.71 -17.04
C ALA A 175 14.93 -0.97 -15.79
N ALA A 176 15.40 -1.80 -14.85
CA ALA A 176 14.64 -2.22 -13.69
C ALA A 176 14.03 -1.06 -12.87
N PRO A 177 14.78 0.01 -12.52
CA PRO A 177 14.20 1.10 -11.74
C PRO A 177 13.06 1.82 -12.47
N LEU A 178 13.20 2.05 -13.78
CA LEU A 178 12.17 2.71 -14.59
C LEU A 178 10.90 1.85 -14.70
N LEU A 179 11.05 0.55 -14.94
CA LEU A 179 9.93 -0.38 -15.03
C LEU A 179 9.17 -0.47 -13.72
N LEU A 180 9.89 -0.51 -12.60
CA LEU A 180 9.29 -0.56 -11.26
C LEU A 180 8.58 0.76 -10.90
N ALA A 181 9.16 1.90 -11.26
CA ALA A 181 8.50 3.18 -11.07
C ALA A 181 7.22 3.29 -11.92
N ALA A 182 7.25 2.83 -13.18
CA ALA A 182 6.06 2.77 -14.01
C ALA A 182 5.00 1.83 -13.45
N ALA A 183 5.40 0.65 -12.94
CA ALA A 183 4.51 -0.26 -12.24
C ALA A 183 3.86 0.42 -11.02
N ALA A 184 4.65 1.09 -10.19
CA ALA A 184 4.16 1.79 -9.01
C ALA A 184 3.14 2.90 -9.34
N VAL A 185 3.38 3.68 -10.39
CA VAL A 185 2.44 4.73 -10.84
C VAL A 185 1.11 4.15 -11.33
N LEU A 186 1.13 2.98 -11.94
CA LEU A 186 -0.09 2.35 -12.46
C LEU A 186 -0.96 1.73 -11.35
N THR A 187 -0.40 1.46 -10.17
CA THR A 187 -1.14 0.88 -9.02
C THR A 187 -1.80 1.92 -8.12
N VAL A 188 -1.50 3.20 -8.29
CA VAL A 188 -2.09 4.33 -7.54
C VAL A 188 -3.23 4.95 -8.33
#